data_207b666b8c01804879855db679d9865a
#
_entry.id   207b666b8c01804879855db679d9865a
#
_cell.length_a   1.000
_cell.length_b   1.000
_cell.length_c   1.000
_cell.angle_alpha   90.00
_cell.angle_beta   90.00
_cell.angle_gamma   90.00
#
_symmetry.space_group_name_H-M   'P 1'
#
loop_
_entity.id
_entity.type
_entity.pdbx_description
1 polymer ?
#
loop_
_entity_poly.entity_id
_entity_poly.type
_entity_poly.pdbx_seq_one_letter_code
_entity_poly.pdbx_strand_id
1 'polypeptide(L)'
;WNLENFFDYHDNGTGESDTEFSSDGSRRWTSSRFYEKCQMISKSIFWIGDRYGVLPDVIGVAEVENRWVLERLLSSTLLRKYGYKIVHRNSQDRRGIDVALLYRSASFDMVDYSYCVPEYNGVRMNTRDILHVKLKSKSGGKIYDFIVNHHPSKFGGANESEGRRMAAMETLSSMCDSLASVSVSSDGYKGIIAMGDFNDTPDGIQFSLLDGKLCNTCLDMFKEGE
;
A
#
# COMPACT_ATOMS: atom_id res chain seq x y z
N TRP A 1 -1.40 -0.78 -5.50
CA TRP A 1 -0.81 -0.11 -6.66
C TRP A 1 0.41 0.72 -6.25
N ASN A 2 1.59 0.48 -6.86
CA ASN A 2 2.77 1.34 -6.68
C ASN A 2 2.58 2.61 -7.54
N LEU A 3 2.60 3.79 -6.92
CA LEU A 3 2.39 5.08 -7.58
C LEU A 3 3.69 5.67 -8.17
N GLU A 4 4.81 4.94 -8.08
CA GLU A 4 6.09 5.30 -8.71
C GLU A 4 6.60 6.69 -8.29
N ASN A 5 7.03 6.83 -7.03
CA ASN A 5 7.54 8.08 -6.47
C ASN A 5 6.51 9.23 -6.53
N PHE A 6 5.42 9.07 -5.81
CA PHE A 6 4.39 10.11 -5.69
C PHE A 6 4.78 11.11 -4.60
N PHE A 7 5.73 12.00 -4.96
CA PHE A 7 6.21 13.11 -4.15
C PHE A 7 5.39 14.37 -4.39
N ASP A 8 5.42 15.29 -3.42
CA ASP A 8 5.01 16.65 -3.67
C ASP A 8 6.11 17.40 -4.49
N TYR A 9 6.00 18.68 -4.70
CA TYR A 9 6.97 19.44 -5.51
C TYR A 9 7.83 20.39 -4.68
N HIS A 10 7.85 20.22 -3.37
CA HIS A 10 8.62 21.00 -2.40
C HIS A 10 9.77 20.17 -1.85
N ASP A 11 10.89 20.81 -1.52
CA ASP A 11 11.98 20.20 -0.75
C ASP A 11 11.73 20.48 0.73
N ASN A 12 10.88 19.67 1.37
CA ASN A 12 10.40 19.91 2.72
C ASN A 12 10.31 18.63 3.59
N GLY A 13 10.64 17.49 3.02
CA GLY A 13 10.68 16.20 3.69
C GLY A 13 12.05 15.91 4.32
N THR A 14 12.15 14.72 4.88
CA THR A 14 13.40 14.22 5.50
C THR A 14 14.02 13.05 4.74
N GLY A 15 13.35 12.57 3.69
CA GLY A 15 13.82 11.47 2.87
C GLY A 15 14.91 11.91 1.88
N GLU A 16 15.83 10.99 1.56
CA GLU A 16 16.92 11.25 0.61
C GLU A 16 16.42 11.62 -0.80
N SER A 17 15.21 11.18 -1.16
CA SER A 17 14.64 11.45 -2.48
C SER A 17 13.87 12.76 -2.57
N ASP A 18 13.59 13.44 -1.46
CA ASP A 18 12.80 14.66 -1.43
C ASP A 18 13.41 15.77 -2.28
N THR A 19 14.69 16.09 -2.05
CA THR A 19 15.43 17.06 -2.85
C THR A 19 15.43 16.72 -4.35
N GLU A 20 15.54 15.42 -4.70
CA GLU A 20 15.53 14.97 -6.10
C GLU A 20 14.17 15.23 -6.76
N PHE A 21 13.07 14.99 -6.04
CA PHE A 21 11.68 15.14 -6.49
C PHE A 21 11.09 16.51 -6.16
N SER A 22 11.89 17.54 -6.05
CA SER A 22 11.43 18.94 -5.89
C SER A 22 11.44 19.71 -7.21
N SER A 23 10.86 20.92 -7.19
CA SER A 23 10.80 21.80 -8.38
C SER A 23 12.18 22.18 -8.90
N ASP A 24 13.16 22.36 -8.01
CA ASP A 24 14.55 22.71 -8.32
C ASP A 24 15.46 21.47 -8.36
N GLY A 25 14.95 20.31 -8.01
CA GLY A 25 15.66 19.04 -7.98
C GLY A 25 15.98 18.48 -9.36
N SER A 26 16.78 17.42 -9.39
CA SER A 26 17.27 16.79 -10.63
C SER A 26 16.12 16.26 -11.52
N ARG A 27 15.00 15.86 -10.93
CA ARG A 27 13.80 15.42 -11.64
C ARG A 27 12.93 16.58 -12.14
N ARG A 28 13.19 17.81 -11.70
CA ARG A 28 12.37 19.00 -12.01
C ARG A 28 10.89 18.68 -11.79
N TRP A 29 10.58 18.19 -10.60
CA TRP A 29 9.24 17.76 -10.22
C TRP A 29 8.38 18.96 -9.84
N THR A 30 7.87 19.66 -10.86
CA THR A 30 7.10 20.91 -10.71
C THR A 30 5.65 20.63 -10.27
N SER A 31 4.98 21.66 -9.77
CA SER A 31 3.55 21.61 -9.44
C SER A 31 2.70 21.15 -10.63
N SER A 32 2.99 21.58 -11.84
CA SER A 32 2.28 21.15 -13.05
C SER A 32 2.36 19.62 -13.23
N ARG A 33 3.57 19.04 -13.14
CA ARG A 33 3.80 17.59 -13.26
C ARG A 33 3.12 16.81 -12.13
N PHE A 34 3.14 17.36 -10.92
CA PHE A 34 2.43 16.76 -9.78
C PHE A 34 0.92 16.68 -10.03
N TYR A 35 0.28 17.79 -10.43
CA TYR A 35 -1.16 17.77 -10.68
C TYR A 35 -1.52 16.96 -11.93
N GLU A 36 -0.68 16.92 -12.94
CA GLU A 36 -0.84 16.02 -14.09
C GLU A 36 -0.84 14.54 -13.62
N LYS A 37 0.09 14.15 -12.76
CA LYS A 37 0.12 12.81 -12.16
C LYS A 37 -1.14 12.53 -11.33
N CYS A 38 -1.62 13.49 -10.54
CA CYS A 38 -2.91 13.35 -9.85
C CYS A 38 -4.05 13.04 -10.83
N GLN A 39 -4.11 13.74 -11.97
CA GLN A 39 -5.13 13.48 -12.99
C GLN A 39 -4.98 12.09 -13.63
N MET A 40 -3.74 11.64 -13.89
CA MET A 40 -3.49 10.30 -14.45
C MET A 40 -3.92 9.21 -13.47
N ILE A 41 -3.55 9.31 -12.19
CA ILE A 41 -3.98 8.37 -11.14
C ILE A 41 -5.51 8.33 -11.05
N SER A 42 -6.14 9.50 -11.01
CA SER A 42 -7.60 9.61 -10.97
C SER A 42 -8.26 8.95 -12.18
N LYS A 43 -7.75 9.20 -13.39
CA LYS A 43 -8.26 8.58 -14.63
C LYS A 43 -8.15 7.05 -14.59
N SER A 44 -7.03 6.50 -14.09
CA SER A 44 -6.86 5.06 -13.95
C SER A 44 -7.88 4.46 -12.98
N ILE A 45 -8.17 5.13 -11.86
CA ILE A 45 -9.22 4.69 -10.93
C ILE A 45 -10.60 4.70 -11.59
N PHE A 46 -10.93 5.74 -12.36
CA PHE A 46 -12.18 5.81 -13.10
C PHE A 46 -12.26 4.77 -14.21
N TRP A 47 -11.16 4.49 -14.89
CA TRP A 47 -11.11 3.42 -15.90
C TRP A 47 -11.41 2.04 -15.30
N ILE A 48 -10.88 1.75 -14.10
CA ILE A 48 -11.23 0.54 -13.34
C ILE A 48 -12.74 0.54 -13.02
N GLY A 49 -13.25 1.69 -12.56
CA GLY A 49 -14.67 1.85 -12.26
C GLY A 49 -15.58 1.62 -13.47
N ASP A 50 -15.18 2.12 -14.64
CA ASP A 50 -15.92 1.93 -15.89
C ASP A 50 -15.91 0.45 -16.33
N ARG A 51 -14.73 -0.20 -16.25
CA ARG A 51 -14.59 -1.62 -16.62
C ARG A 51 -15.40 -2.57 -15.75
N TYR A 52 -15.51 -2.30 -14.44
CA TYR A 52 -16.18 -3.19 -13.49
C TYR A 52 -17.55 -2.70 -13.03
N GLY A 53 -18.01 -1.56 -13.54
CA GLY A 53 -19.30 -0.95 -13.19
C GLY A 53 -19.37 -0.29 -11.80
N VAL A 54 -18.26 -0.30 -11.04
CA VAL A 54 -18.15 0.27 -9.71
C VAL A 54 -16.73 0.72 -9.41
N LEU A 55 -16.58 1.89 -8.78
CA LEU A 55 -15.27 2.34 -8.31
C LEU A 55 -14.75 1.44 -7.18
N PRO A 56 -13.42 1.24 -7.10
CA PRO A 56 -12.83 0.50 -5.98
C PRO A 56 -13.24 1.10 -4.65
N ASP A 57 -13.74 0.28 -3.74
CA ASP A 57 -14.09 0.73 -2.38
C ASP A 57 -12.87 0.88 -1.48
N VAL A 58 -11.81 0.10 -1.77
CA VAL A 58 -10.53 0.14 -1.06
C VAL A 58 -9.39 0.14 -2.07
N ILE A 59 -8.39 0.99 -1.87
CA ILE A 59 -7.21 1.11 -2.71
C ILE A 59 -5.97 1.14 -1.81
N GLY A 60 -5.12 0.12 -1.87
CA GLY A 60 -3.79 0.13 -1.28
C GLY A 60 -2.80 0.76 -2.25
N VAL A 61 -1.99 1.71 -1.78
CA VAL A 61 -0.99 2.40 -2.57
C VAL A 61 0.38 2.36 -1.91
N ALA A 62 1.42 2.34 -2.74
CA ALA A 62 2.81 2.39 -2.34
C ALA A 62 3.54 3.54 -3.05
N GLU A 63 4.72 3.89 -2.54
CA GLU A 63 5.56 5.01 -3.00
C GLU A 63 4.87 6.38 -2.91
N VAL A 64 4.25 6.60 -1.78
CA VAL A 64 3.63 7.87 -1.39
C VAL A 64 4.57 8.59 -0.43
N GLU A 65 4.92 9.84 -0.71
CA GLU A 65 5.81 10.58 0.17
C GLU A 65 5.15 10.94 1.52
N ASN A 66 3.96 11.54 1.46
CA ASN A 66 3.30 12.05 2.65
C ASN A 66 1.77 12.12 2.48
N ARG A 67 1.08 12.44 3.58
CA ARG A 67 -0.38 12.57 3.57
C ARG A 67 -0.88 13.68 2.63
N TRP A 68 -0.12 14.77 2.50
CA TRP A 68 -0.53 15.91 1.70
C TRP A 68 -0.71 15.54 0.22
N VAL A 69 0.17 14.72 -0.37
CA VAL A 69 0.01 14.30 -1.78
C VAL A 69 -1.29 13.54 -2.01
N LEU A 70 -1.71 12.71 -1.05
CA LEU A 70 -2.98 11.99 -1.12
C LEU A 70 -4.19 12.94 -0.96
N GLU A 71 -4.09 13.91 -0.08
CA GLU A 71 -5.13 14.94 0.09
C GLU A 71 -5.28 15.79 -1.18
N ARG A 72 -4.17 16.13 -1.85
CA ARG A 72 -4.19 16.83 -3.15
C ARG A 72 -4.77 15.93 -4.24
N LEU A 73 -4.36 14.66 -4.33
CA LEU A 73 -4.95 13.70 -5.25
C LEU A 73 -6.49 13.68 -5.14
N LEU A 74 -6.99 13.53 -3.92
CA LEU A 74 -8.43 13.46 -3.69
C LEU A 74 -9.15 14.79 -3.93
N SER A 75 -8.55 15.93 -3.52
CA SER A 75 -9.24 17.23 -3.59
C SER A 75 -9.15 17.91 -4.96
N SER A 76 -8.04 17.74 -5.69
CA SER A 76 -7.82 18.39 -6.99
C SER A 76 -8.39 17.63 -8.20
N THR A 77 -8.89 16.41 -7.99
CA THR A 77 -9.46 15.57 -9.05
C THR A 77 -10.96 15.31 -8.84
N LEU A 78 -11.59 14.59 -9.77
CA LEU A 78 -12.98 14.17 -9.62
C LEU A 78 -13.23 13.22 -8.45
N LEU A 79 -12.16 12.60 -7.91
CA LEU A 79 -12.27 11.71 -6.73
C LEU A 79 -12.85 12.42 -5.50
N ARG A 80 -12.79 13.78 -5.42
CA ARG A 80 -13.42 14.58 -4.35
C ARG A 80 -14.91 14.28 -4.14
N LYS A 81 -15.60 13.78 -5.16
CA LYS A 81 -17.04 13.47 -5.12
C LYS A 81 -17.36 12.11 -4.49
N TYR A 82 -16.38 11.27 -4.26
CA TYR A 82 -16.59 9.85 -3.90
C TYR A 82 -16.28 9.50 -2.46
N GLY A 83 -15.88 10.49 -1.64
CA GLY A 83 -15.77 10.36 -0.19
C GLY A 83 -14.66 9.41 0.27
N TYR A 84 -13.57 9.31 -0.48
CA TYR A 84 -12.41 8.54 -0.03
C TYR A 84 -11.79 9.15 1.22
N LYS A 85 -11.43 8.29 2.16
CA LYS A 85 -10.68 8.60 3.38
C LYS A 85 -9.29 8.01 3.28
N ILE A 86 -8.34 8.61 3.98
CA ILE A 86 -6.92 8.27 3.92
C ILE A 86 -6.47 7.67 5.25
N VAL A 87 -5.82 6.52 5.21
CA VAL A 87 -5.01 5.98 6.31
C VAL A 87 -3.55 5.99 5.87
N HIS A 88 -2.74 6.81 6.52
CA HIS A 88 -1.33 7.02 6.20
C HIS A 88 -0.55 7.51 7.43
N ARG A 89 0.71 7.09 7.53
CA ARG A 89 1.72 7.57 8.46
C ARG A 89 3.08 7.56 7.79
N ASN A 90 3.92 8.56 8.10
CA ASN A 90 5.31 8.55 7.66
C ASN A 90 6.07 7.43 8.38
N SER A 91 6.79 6.60 7.62
CA SER A 91 7.66 5.54 8.10
C SER A 91 9.10 6.03 8.29
N GLN A 92 9.99 5.12 8.64
CA GLN A 92 11.44 5.38 8.73
C GLN A 92 12.16 5.04 7.41
N ASP A 93 11.44 4.97 6.29
CA ASP A 93 12.07 4.70 5.00
C ASP A 93 13.05 5.79 4.61
N ARG A 94 14.27 5.37 4.21
CA ARG A 94 15.36 6.28 3.87
C ARG A 94 15.05 7.19 2.68
N ARG A 95 14.26 6.71 1.72
CA ARG A 95 13.85 7.50 0.55
C ARG A 95 12.75 8.50 0.87
N GLY A 96 12.04 8.32 2.00
CA GLY A 96 10.87 9.12 2.35
C GLY A 96 9.60 8.70 1.60
N ILE A 97 9.43 7.41 1.35
CA ILE A 97 8.24 6.86 0.70
C ILE A 97 7.51 5.90 1.62
N ASP A 98 6.20 5.89 1.54
CA ASP A 98 5.33 5.16 2.42
C ASP A 98 4.31 4.30 1.68
N VAL A 99 3.53 3.53 2.44
CA VAL A 99 2.29 2.92 2.01
C VAL A 99 1.10 3.66 2.58
N ALA A 100 -0.02 3.59 1.88
CA ALA A 100 -1.27 4.13 2.38
C ALA A 100 -2.47 3.30 1.91
N LEU A 101 -3.61 3.49 2.59
CA LEU A 101 -4.88 2.91 2.18
C LEU A 101 -5.91 4.02 2.03
N LEU A 102 -6.61 4.01 0.90
CA LEU A 102 -7.78 4.83 0.64
C LEU A 102 -9.02 3.95 0.71
N TYR A 103 -10.07 4.40 1.42
CA TYR A 103 -11.33 3.68 1.45
C TYR A 103 -12.52 4.61 1.30
N ARG A 104 -13.60 4.15 0.67
CA ARG A 104 -14.82 4.93 0.49
C ARG A 104 -15.65 4.92 1.77
N SER A 105 -15.89 6.10 2.33
CA SER A 105 -16.70 6.24 3.55
C SER A 105 -18.20 5.92 3.34
N ALA A 106 -18.66 5.83 2.10
CA ALA A 106 -20.00 5.33 1.79
C ALA A 106 -20.13 3.82 1.99
N SER A 107 -19.03 3.07 1.81
CA SER A 107 -19.01 1.60 1.82
C SER A 107 -18.48 1.02 3.13
N PHE A 108 -17.58 1.73 3.80
CA PHE A 108 -16.88 1.24 4.98
C PHE A 108 -16.80 2.26 6.11
N ASP A 109 -16.84 1.76 7.34
CA ASP A 109 -16.38 2.47 8.54
C ASP A 109 -15.03 1.87 8.97
N MET A 110 -14.09 2.74 9.33
CA MET A 110 -12.82 2.32 9.91
C MET A 110 -13.03 1.92 11.37
N VAL A 111 -12.61 0.71 11.72
CA VAL A 111 -12.70 0.18 13.08
C VAL A 111 -11.40 0.42 13.82
N ASP A 112 -10.27 0.06 13.18
CA ASP A 112 -8.94 0.17 13.77
C ASP A 112 -7.87 0.20 12.68
N TYR A 113 -6.65 0.64 13.01
CA TYR A 113 -5.48 0.53 12.16
C TYR A 113 -4.20 0.46 12.98
N SER A 114 -3.20 -0.19 12.43
CA SER A 114 -1.88 -0.30 13.05
C SER A 114 -0.77 -0.35 12.00
N TYR A 115 0.45 -0.18 12.45
CA TYR A 115 1.65 -0.25 11.60
C TYR A 115 2.65 -1.21 12.24
N CYS A 116 3.21 -2.08 11.41
CA CYS A 116 4.23 -3.01 11.81
C CYS A 116 5.53 -2.70 11.07
N VAL A 117 6.62 -2.53 11.80
CA VAL A 117 7.96 -2.31 11.23
C VAL A 117 8.62 -3.66 11.09
N PRO A 118 9.00 -4.10 9.88
CA PRO A 118 9.74 -5.33 9.71
C PRO A 118 11.10 -5.29 10.42
N GLU A 119 11.52 -6.42 10.97
CA GLU A 119 12.81 -6.57 11.62
C GLU A 119 13.65 -7.62 10.88
N TYR A 120 14.94 -7.33 10.71
CA TYR A 120 15.89 -8.26 10.13
C TYR A 120 17.06 -8.44 11.09
N ASN A 121 17.37 -9.69 11.46
CA ASN A 121 18.39 -10.04 12.46
C ASN A 121 18.20 -9.31 13.81
N GLY A 122 16.94 -9.16 14.26
CA GLY A 122 16.60 -8.50 15.51
C GLY A 122 16.74 -6.97 15.50
N VAL A 123 16.95 -6.37 14.33
CA VAL A 123 17.05 -4.92 14.16
C VAL A 123 15.90 -4.42 13.28
N ARG A 124 15.23 -3.35 13.71
CA ARG A 124 14.22 -2.68 12.90
C ARG A 124 14.83 -2.18 11.60
N MET A 125 14.17 -2.49 10.49
CA MET A 125 14.63 -2.04 9.19
C MET A 125 14.21 -0.58 8.94
N ASN A 126 15.14 0.22 8.38
CA ASN A 126 14.81 1.54 7.82
C ASN A 126 14.11 1.36 6.46
N THR A 127 12.87 0.95 6.51
CA THR A 127 12.01 0.66 5.34
C THR A 127 10.58 1.08 5.64
N ARG A 128 9.72 0.91 4.65
CA ARG A 128 8.28 1.19 4.80
C ARG A 128 7.66 0.31 5.85
N ASP A 129 6.76 0.88 6.64
CA ASP A 129 5.92 0.11 7.53
C ASP A 129 4.95 -0.77 6.74
N ILE A 130 4.55 -1.91 7.31
CA ILE A 130 3.38 -2.66 6.85
C ILE A 130 2.15 -2.06 7.51
N LEU A 131 1.22 -1.55 6.71
CA LEU A 131 -0.01 -0.93 7.20
C LEU A 131 -1.13 -1.96 7.31
N HIS A 132 -1.71 -2.12 8.48
CA HIS A 132 -2.94 -2.86 8.70
C HIS A 132 -4.10 -1.90 8.94
N VAL A 133 -5.25 -2.16 8.30
CA VAL A 133 -6.49 -1.41 8.48
C VAL A 133 -7.67 -2.34 8.58
N LYS A 134 -8.40 -2.27 9.70
CA LYS A 134 -9.64 -3.01 9.92
C LYS A 134 -10.83 -2.17 9.51
N LEU A 135 -11.59 -2.63 8.51
CA LEU A 135 -12.77 -1.97 7.99
C LEU A 135 -14.03 -2.81 8.22
N LYS A 136 -15.12 -2.14 8.58
CA LYS A 136 -16.45 -2.74 8.68
C LYS A 136 -17.30 -2.26 7.51
N SER A 137 -17.80 -3.20 6.71
CA SER A 137 -18.71 -2.89 5.60
C SER A 137 -20.05 -2.39 6.12
N LYS A 138 -20.55 -1.30 5.55
CA LYS A 138 -21.89 -0.77 5.82
C LYS A 138 -22.98 -1.67 5.22
N SER A 139 -22.66 -2.40 4.17
CA SER A 139 -23.54 -3.41 3.59
C SER A 139 -23.36 -4.76 4.31
N GLY A 140 -24.15 -4.97 5.35
CA GLY A 140 -24.21 -6.24 6.09
C GLY A 140 -23.22 -6.39 7.25
N GLY A 141 -22.50 -5.31 7.63
CA GLY A 141 -21.70 -5.26 8.85
C GLY A 141 -20.47 -6.17 8.88
N LYS A 142 -20.04 -6.70 7.73
CA LYS A 142 -18.89 -7.62 7.60
C LYS A 142 -17.58 -6.90 7.86
N ILE A 143 -16.65 -7.56 8.55
CA ILE A 143 -15.35 -7.04 8.94
C ILE A 143 -14.27 -7.68 8.08
N TYR A 144 -13.33 -6.83 7.60
CA TYR A 144 -12.18 -7.21 6.82
C TYR A 144 -10.92 -6.57 7.39
N ASP A 145 -9.82 -7.29 7.36
CA ASP A 145 -8.49 -6.78 7.64
C ASP A 145 -7.73 -6.59 6.31
N PHE A 146 -7.36 -5.35 6.01
CA PHE A 146 -6.55 -4.99 4.84
C PHE A 146 -5.12 -4.74 5.27
N ILE A 147 -4.16 -5.36 4.58
CA ILE A 147 -2.74 -5.18 4.86
C ILE A 147 -2.07 -4.65 3.60
N VAL A 148 -1.48 -3.45 3.69
CA VAL A 148 -0.76 -2.82 2.57
C VAL A 148 0.74 -2.95 2.79
N ASN A 149 1.42 -3.51 1.80
CA ASN A 149 2.83 -3.85 1.84
C ASN A 149 3.62 -3.08 0.77
N HIS A 150 4.86 -2.74 1.08
CA HIS A 150 5.87 -2.40 0.09
C HIS A 150 7.22 -2.96 0.56
N HIS A 151 7.53 -4.15 0.10
CA HIS A 151 8.71 -4.89 0.53
C HIS A 151 10.01 -4.28 -0.03
N PRO A 152 11.18 -4.55 0.59
CA PRO A 152 12.47 -4.09 0.09
C PRO A 152 12.71 -4.50 -1.36
N SER A 153 13.16 -3.55 -2.19
CA SER A 153 13.41 -3.80 -3.61
C SER A 153 14.64 -4.69 -3.82
N LYS A 154 14.79 -5.22 -5.05
CA LYS A 154 15.98 -5.97 -5.48
C LYS A 154 17.18 -5.06 -5.81
N PHE A 155 17.05 -3.75 -5.62
CA PHE A 155 18.11 -2.78 -5.85
C PHE A 155 19.30 -3.04 -4.91
N GLY A 156 20.53 -3.01 -5.44
CA GLY A 156 21.75 -3.33 -4.69
C GLY A 156 22.15 -4.81 -4.71
N GLY A 157 21.37 -5.66 -5.39
CA GLY A 157 21.63 -7.10 -5.53
C GLY A 157 20.46 -7.95 -5.04
N ALA A 158 20.01 -8.87 -5.89
CA ALA A 158 18.87 -9.73 -5.56
C ALA A 158 19.15 -10.59 -4.31
N ASN A 159 20.35 -11.14 -4.17
CA ASN A 159 20.76 -11.98 -3.05
C ASN A 159 20.91 -11.19 -1.74
N GLU A 160 21.48 -9.97 -1.81
CA GLU A 160 21.66 -9.12 -0.60
C GLU A 160 20.34 -8.62 -0.03
N SER A 161 19.35 -8.39 -0.91
CA SER A 161 18.02 -7.91 -0.51
C SER A 161 17.03 -9.03 -0.19
N GLU A 162 17.35 -10.30 -0.53
CA GLU A 162 16.45 -11.44 -0.32
C GLU A 162 16.11 -11.64 1.16
N GLY A 163 17.14 -11.64 2.03
CA GLY A 163 16.92 -11.78 3.47
C GLY A 163 16.00 -10.71 4.06
N ARG A 164 16.08 -9.46 3.56
CA ARG A 164 15.19 -8.37 3.99
C ARG A 164 13.77 -8.54 3.47
N ARG A 165 13.60 -9.03 2.22
CA ARG A 165 12.26 -9.35 1.69
C ARG A 165 11.64 -10.52 2.45
N MET A 166 12.44 -11.55 2.75
CA MET A 166 11.98 -12.67 3.57
C MET A 166 11.50 -12.20 4.93
N ALA A 167 12.27 -11.36 5.63
CA ALA A 167 11.90 -10.80 6.94
C ALA A 167 10.62 -9.95 6.88
N ALA A 168 10.41 -9.17 5.81
CA ALA A 168 9.16 -8.46 5.61
C ALA A 168 7.97 -9.42 5.39
N MET A 169 8.18 -10.52 4.66
CA MET A 169 7.17 -11.56 4.45
C MET A 169 6.89 -12.35 5.74
N GLU A 170 7.90 -12.65 6.55
CA GLU A 170 7.75 -13.27 7.88
C GLU A 170 6.91 -12.37 8.80
N THR A 171 7.14 -11.06 8.75
CA THR A 171 6.33 -10.08 9.51
C THR A 171 4.88 -10.12 9.06
N LEU A 172 4.60 -10.10 7.75
CA LEU A 172 3.25 -10.23 7.21
C LEU A 172 2.61 -11.55 7.62
N SER A 173 3.33 -12.66 7.52
CA SER A 173 2.86 -14.00 7.91
C SER A 173 2.45 -14.05 9.38
N SER A 174 3.28 -13.47 10.26
CA SER A 174 2.97 -13.37 11.70
C SER A 174 1.76 -12.48 12.00
N MET A 175 1.59 -11.39 11.23
CA MET A 175 0.39 -10.55 11.32
C MET A 175 -0.86 -11.34 10.93
N CYS A 176 -0.80 -12.14 9.86
CA CYS A 176 -1.91 -12.99 9.43
C CYS A 176 -2.31 -14.01 10.54
N ASP A 177 -1.32 -14.66 11.16
CA ASP A 177 -1.59 -15.60 12.26
C ASP A 177 -2.26 -14.90 13.45
N SER A 178 -1.75 -13.72 13.82
CA SER A 178 -2.32 -12.94 14.93
C SER A 178 -3.76 -12.51 14.64
N LEU A 179 -4.03 -12.02 13.44
CA LEU A 179 -5.38 -11.59 13.03
C LEU A 179 -6.34 -12.79 12.94
N ALA A 180 -5.90 -13.91 12.40
CA ALA A 180 -6.70 -15.12 12.32
C ALA A 180 -7.10 -15.62 13.73
N SER A 181 -6.17 -15.64 14.69
CA SER A 181 -6.42 -16.09 16.05
C SER A 181 -7.49 -15.26 16.79
N VAL A 182 -7.52 -13.95 16.56
CA VAL A 182 -8.51 -13.04 17.18
C VAL A 182 -9.86 -13.12 16.47
N SER A 183 -9.87 -13.43 15.18
CA SER A 183 -11.06 -13.35 14.32
C SER A 183 -11.98 -14.57 14.39
N VAL A 184 -11.48 -15.72 14.85
CA VAL A 184 -12.27 -16.98 14.96
C VAL A 184 -13.53 -16.82 15.84
N SER A 185 -13.53 -15.86 16.76
CA SER A 185 -14.64 -15.64 17.71
C SER A 185 -15.53 -14.44 17.36
N SER A 186 -15.25 -13.69 16.27
CA SER A 186 -16.05 -12.50 15.94
C SER A 186 -17.09 -12.79 14.84
N ASP A 187 -18.36 -12.57 15.22
CA ASP A 187 -19.47 -12.64 14.28
C ASP A 187 -19.30 -11.60 13.15
N GLY A 188 -19.42 -12.05 11.90
CA GLY A 188 -19.31 -11.16 10.73
C GLY A 188 -17.90 -10.98 10.14
N TYR A 189 -16.86 -11.59 10.71
CA TYR A 189 -15.52 -11.57 10.10
C TYR A 189 -15.48 -12.29 8.75
N LYS A 190 -14.76 -11.72 7.75
CA LYS A 190 -14.70 -12.24 6.37
C LYS A 190 -13.30 -12.63 5.91
N GLY A 191 -12.26 -12.06 6.48
CA GLY A 191 -10.91 -12.45 6.14
C GLY A 191 -9.91 -11.31 6.00
N ILE A 192 -8.70 -11.71 5.63
CA ILE A 192 -7.54 -10.85 5.44
C ILE A 192 -7.32 -10.67 3.95
N ILE A 193 -7.02 -9.44 3.53
CA ILE A 193 -6.64 -9.08 2.18
C ILE A 193 -5.28 -8.39 2.24
N ALA A 194 -4.21 -9.09 1.84
CA ALA A 194 -2.88 -8.51 1.70
C ALA A 194 -2.66 -8.01 0.27
N MET A 195 -2.22 -6.78 0.12
CA MET A 195 -1.99 -6.13 -1.17
C MET A 195 -0.76 -5.24 -1.13
N GLY A 196 -0.27 -4.83 -2.28
CA GLY A 196 0.83 -3.86 -2.39
C GLY A 196 1.90 -4.30 -3.37
N ASP A 197 3.11 -3.78 -3.18
CA ASP A 197 4.28 -4.14 -3.96
C ASP A 197 5.21 -5.04 -3.13
N PHE A 198 5.22 -6.31 -3.44
CA PHE A 198 6.06 -7.30 -2.76
C PHE A 198 7.49 -7.35 -3.29
N ASN A 199 7.80 -6.59 -4.35
CA ASN A 199 9.10 -6.54 -5.02
C ASN A 199 9.61 -7.92 -5.43
N ASP A 200 8.67 -8.82 -5.80
CA ASP A 200 8.97 -10.13 -6.35
C ASP A 200 7.85 -10.60 -7.28
N THR A 201 8.14 -11.66 -8.05
CA THR A 201 7.14 -12.31 -8.89
C THR A 201 6.18 -13.16 -8.05
N PRO A 202 4.92 -13.37 -8.49
CA PRO A 202 3.94 -14.14 -7.73
C PRO A 202 4.36 -15.57 -7.36
N ASP A 203 5.33 -16.15 -8.05
CA ASP A 203 5.92 -17.48 -7.77
C ASP A 203 7.17 -17.41 -6.87
N GLY A 204 7.52 -16.23 -6.36
CA GLY A 204 8.68 -16.03 -5.48
C GLY A 204 8.58 -16.92 -4.22
N ILE A 205 9.73 -17.48 -3.82
CA ILE A 205 9.80 -18.47 -2.73
C ILE A 205 9.25 -17.94 -1.40
N GLN A 206 9.35 -16.65 -1.14
CA GLN A 206 8.83 -16.06 0.09
C GLN A 206 7.32 -16.18 0.25
N PHE A 207 6.56 -16.32 -0.85
CA PHE A 207 5.11 -16.49 -0.77
C PHE A 207 4.70 -17.82 -0.12
N SER A 208 5.59 -18.82 -0.06
CA SER A 208 5.34 -20.06 0.68
C SER A 208 5.10 -19.85 2.18
N LEU A 209 5.56 -18.74 2.76
CA LEU A 209 5.28 -18.36 4.15
C LEU A 209 3.80 -18.01 4.40
N LEU A 210 3.04 -17.78 3.34
CA LEU A 210 1.60 -17.50 3.37
C LEU A 210 0.75 -18.71 3.01
N ASP A 211 1.36 -19.86 2.68
CA ASP A 211 0.63 -21.10 2.36
C ASP A 211 -0.28 -21.51 3.53
N GLY A 212 -1.52 -21.85 3.21
CA GLY A 212 -2.55 -22.17 4.18
C GLY A 212 -3.13 -20.98 4.96
N LYS A 213 -2.60 -19.75 4.77
CA LYS A 213 -3.05 -18.51 5.40
C LYS A 213 -3.78 -17.60 4.40
N LEU A 214 -3.18 -17.39 3.24
CA LEU A 214 -3.71 -16.55 2.16
C LEU A 214 -3.64 -17.29 0.82
N CYS A 215 -4.58 -16.96 -0.07
CA CYS A 215 -4.56 -17.43 -1.45
C CYS A 215 -3.83 -16.37 -2.32
N ASN A 216 -2.83 -16.79 -3.08
CA ASN A 216 -2.14 -15.92 -4.03
C ASN A 216 -2.96 -15.79 -5.32
N THR A 217 -3.77 -14.74 -5.41
CA THR A 217 -4.69 -14.51 -6.54
C THR A 217 -4.00 -14.10 -7.85
N CYS A 218 -2.71 -13.75 -7.81
CA CYS A 218 -1.94 -13.36 -8.99
C CYS A 218 -1.14 -14.51 -9.61
N LEU A 219 -1.07 -15.68 -8.93
CA LEU A 219 -0.18 -16.77 -9.34
C LEU A 219 -0.63 -17.42 -10.66
N ASP A 220 -1.93 -17.62 -10.85
CA ASP A 220 -2.45 -18.27 -12.05
C ASP A 220 -2.32 -17.36 -13.27
N MET A 221 -2.68 -16.06 -13.14
CA MET A 221 -2.47 -15.05 -14.18
C MET A 221 -0.99 -14.93 -14.57
N PHE A 222 -0.09 -14.95 -13.60
CA PHE A 222 1.35 -14.90 -13.85
C PHE A 222 1.84 -16.13 -14.63
N LYS A 223 1.37 -17.34 -14.31
CA LYS A 223 1.72 -18.57 -15.03
C LYS A 223 1.15 -18.63 -16.44
N GLU A 224 0.00 -18.01 -16.68
CA GLU A 224 -0.63 -17.90 -17.99
C GLU A 224 -0.01 -16.81 -18.87
N GLY A 225 0.87 -15.97 -18.31
CA GLY A 225 1.58 -14.91 -19.04
C GLY A 225 0.71 -13.67 -19.30
N GLU A 226 -0.30 -13.44 -18.50
CA GLU A 226 -1.20 -12.27 -18.54
C GLU A 226 -0.71 -11.10 -17.67
#